data_6449ceb2d683024e13f92f26fd436702
#
_entry.id   6449ceb2d683024e13f92f26fd436702
#
_cell.length_a   1.000
_cell.length_b   1.000
_cell.length_c   1.000
_cell.angle_alpha   90.00
_cell.angle_beta   90.00
_cell.angle_gamma   90.00
#
_symmetry.space_group_name_H-M   'P 1'
#
loop_
_entity.id
_entity.type
_entity.pdbx_description
1 polymer ?
#
loop_
_entity_poly.entity_id
_entity_poly.type
_entity_poly.pdbx_seq_one_letter_code
_entity_poly.pdbx_strand_id
1 'polypeptide(L)'
;IEEVAERSGLGIEQIERIEGNLDFPSLAPLIKIARVLGVRLGTFLDDQAELGPVVCRKKDSEADGIGFTNNATQGHKHMDYHSLSQDKSGRHMEPFLIEIAPSEEGEDFILSTHEGEEFIYVLNGVVEINYGKNTYILEEGDSIYYDSIVAHHVHAAADNKARILGVVYTPY
;
A
#
# COMPACT_ATOMS: atom_id res chain seq x y z
N ILE A 1 -14.45 14.06 12.10
CA ILE A 1 -13.04 13.69 12.34
C ILE A 1 -12.95 12.81 13.58
N GLU A 2 -13.43 13.23 14.75
CA GLU A 2 -13.32 12.51 16.01
C GLU A 2 -13.90 11.10 15.96
N GLU A 3 -15.09 10.90 15.40
CA GLU A 3 -15.71 9.59 15.23
C GLU A 3 -14.89 8.67 14.29
N VAL A 4 -14.33 9.23 13.21
CA VAL A 4 -13.47 8.49 12.30
C VAL A 4 -12.19 8.08 13.01
N ALA A 5 -11.58 8.95 13.80
CA ALA A 5 -10.39 8.66 14.59
C ALA A 5 -10.63 7.52 15.58
N GLU A 6 -11.71 7.61 16.36
CA GLU A 6 -12.08 6.59 17.35
C GLU A 6 -12.31 5.22 16.69
N ARG A 7 -13.08 5.18 15.60
CA ARG A 7 -13.44 3.93 14.93
C ARG A 7 -12.32 3.32 14.09
N SER A 8 -11.44 4.15 13.53
CA SER A 8 -10.30 3.69 12.73
C SER A 8 -9.07 3.35 13.57
N GLY A 9 -9.00 3.87 14.81
CA GLY A 9 -7.82 3.77 15.66
C GLY A 9 -6.66 4.65 15.19
N LEU A 10 -6.93 5.64 14.33
CA LEU A 10 -5.94 6.64 13.87
C LEU A 10 -5.98 7.87 14.79
N GLY A 11 -4.87 8.58 14.88
CA GLY A 11 -4.82 9.85 15.59
C GLY A 11 -5.67 10.93 14.91
N ILE A 12 -6.33 11.79 15.70
CA ILE A 12 -7.12 12.92 15.17
C ILE A 12 -6.24 13.81 14.27
N GLU A 13 -5.06 14.17 14.73
CA GLU A 13 -4.11 14.99 13.99
C GLU A 13 -3.72 14.36 12.64
N GLN A 14 -3.56 13.03 12.59
CA GLN A 14 -3.28 12.33 11.34
C GLN A 14 -4.43 12.46 10.35
N ILE A 15 -5.68 12.35 10.80
CA ILE A 15 -6.86 12.50 9.94
C ILE A 15 -7.00 13.94 9.46
N GLU A 16 -6.80 14.93 10.35
CA GLU A 16 -6.83 16.36 9.98
C GLU A 16 -5.78 16.69 8.91
N ARG A 17 -4.59 16.10 9.00
CA ARG A 17 -3.54 16.30 8.00
C ARG A 17 -3.89 15.67 6.66
N ILE A 18 -4.53 14.49 6.67
CA ILE A 18 -5.03 13.82 5.47
C ILE A 18 -6.14 14.67 4.80
N GLU A 19 -7.15 15.09 5.56
CA GLU A 19 -8.24 15.94 5.05
C GLU A 19 -7.73 17.31 4.57
N GLY A 20 -6.75 17.86 5.27
CA GLY A 20 -6.10 19.12 4.89
C GLY A 20 -5.15 19.02 3.70
N ASN A 21 -5.02 17.82 3.10
CA ASN A 21 -4.09 17.56 1.99
C ASN A 21 -2.63 17.91 2.32
N LEU A 22 -2.27 17.81 3.60
CA LEU A 22 -0.93 18.10 4.12
C LEU A 22 -0.04 16.85 4.14
N ASP A 23 -0.65 15.67 4.17
CA ASP A 23 0.01 14.38 4.13
C ASP A 23 -0.66 13.46 3.12
N PHE A 24 0.16 12.73 2.35
CA PHE A 24 -0.31 11.59 1.56
C PHE A 24 -0.25 10.34 2.45
N PRO A 25 -1.40 9.77 2.83
CA PRO A 25 -1.41 8.60 3.68
C PRO A 25 -0.91 7.37 2.93
N SER A 26 -0.24 6.46 3.63
CA SER A 26 -0.01 5.10 3.13
C SER A 26 -1.33 4.34 2.98
N LEU A 27 -1.30 3.15 2.35
CA LEU A 27 -2.52 2.35 2.12
C LEU A 27 -3.23 1.97 3.42
N ALA A 28 -2.52 1.58 4.47
CA ALA A 28 -3.13 1.13 5.71
C ALA A 28 -4.04 2.16 6.40
N PRO A 29 -3.66 3.43 6.59
CA PRO A 29 -4.59 4.47 7.03
C PRO A 29 -5.80 4.64 6.10
N LEU A 30 -5.62 4.63 4.78
CA LEU A 30 -6.72 4.76 3.82
C LEU A 30 -7.71 3.59 3.93
N ILE A 31 -7.23 2.35 4.06
CA ILE A 31 -8.07 1.16 4.26
C ILE A 31 -8.90 1.31 5.54
N LYS A 32 -8.29 1.75 6.64
CA LYS A 32 -8.99 1.96 7.92
C LYS A 32 -10.08 3.03 7.81
N ILE A 33 -9.78 4.14 7.13
CA ILE A 33 -10.76 5.23 6.90
C ILE A 33 -11.88 4.73 5.99
N ALA A 34 -11.56 4.08 4.88
CA ALA A 34 -12.54 3.52 3.95
C ALA A 34 -13.55 2.61 4.66
N ARG A 35 -13.06 1.72 5.51
CA ARG A 35 -13.88 0.84 6.33
C ARG A 35 -14.84 1.60 7.24
N VAL A 36 -14.34 2.59 7.98
CA VAL A 36 -15.17 3.39 8.90
C VAL A 36 -16.27 4.13 8.16
N LEU A 37 -15.97 4.61 6.96
CA LEU A 37 -16.93 5.32 6.10
C LEU A 37 -17.84 4.36 5.32
N GLY A 38 -17.60 3.04 5.35
CA GLY A 38 -18.37 2.05 4.59
C GLY A 38 -18.19 2.17 3.08
N VAL A 39 -17.02 2.64 2.64
CA VAL A 39 -16.65 2.75 1.22
C VAL A 39 -15.46 1.83 0.93
N ARG A 40 -15.23 1.55 -0.35
CA ARG A 40 -14.08 0.76 -0.79
C ARG A 40 -12.82 1.62 -0.85
N LEU A 41 -11.65 1.01 -0.69
CA LEU A 41 -10.39 1.69 -0.86
C LEU A 41 -10.29 2.42 -2.20
N GLY A 42 -10.76 1.79 -3.29
CA GLY A 42 -10.82 2.39 -4.63
C GLY A 42 -11.56 3.73 -4.69
N THR A 43 -12.50 4.01 -3.77
CA THR A 43 -13.19 5.30 -3.70
C THR A 43 -12.24 6.48 -3.47
N PHE A 44 -11.11 6.23 -2.82
CA PHE A 44 -10.07 7.26 -2.61
C PHE A 44 -9.02 7.30 -3.73
N LEU A 45 -8.99 6.29 -4.59
CA LEU A 45 -7.94 6.11 -5.60
C LEU A 45 -8.43 6.42 -7.02
N ASP A 46 -9.76 6.52 -7.22
CA ASP A 46 -10.36 6.57 -8.56
C ASP A 46 -11.22 7.81 -8.77
N ASP A 47 -11.01 8.45 -9.91
CA ASP A 47 -11.85 9.54 -10.40
C ASP A 47 -12.88 9.09 -11.44
N GLN A 48 -12.85 7.84 -11.91
CA GLN A 48 -13.69 7.34 -13.01
C GLN A 48 -14.45 6.07 -12.64
N ALA A 49 -15.65 5.93 -13.21
CA ALA A 49 -16.58 4.83 -12.95
C ALA A 49 -16.80 3.99 -14.23
N GLU A 50 -15.77 3.31 -14.72
CA GLU A 50 -15.91 2.39 -15.84
C GLU A 50 -16.39 1.01 -15.41
N LEU A 51 -17.49 0.56 -16.03
CA LEU A 51 -18.00 -0.80 -15.90
C LEU A 51 -17.40 -1.64 -17.03
N GLY A 52 -16.59 -2.66 -16.71
CA GLY A 52 -16.02 -3.55 -17.71
C GLY A 52 -14.56 -3.89 -17.44
N PRO A 53 -13.90 -4.55 -18.40
CA PRO A 53 -12.47 -4.81 -18.30
C PRO A 53 -11.67 -3.50 -18.50
N VAL A 54 -10.68 -3.31 -17.66
CA VAL A 54 -9.74 -2.19 -17.76
C VAL A 54 -8.37 -2.72 -18.17
N VAL A 55 -7.70 -2.01 -19.05
CA VAL A 55 -6.36 -2.36 -19.50
C VAL A 55 -5.39 -1.26 -19.12
N CYS A 56 -4.56 -1.52 -18.14
CA CYS A 56 -3.44 -0.66 -17.79
C CYS A 56 -2.25 -0.99 -18.71
N ARG A 57 -1.77 -0.01 -19.46
CA ARG A 57 -0.60 -0.20 -20.33
C ARG A 57 0.62 0.44 -19.68
N LYS A 58 1.77 -0.21 -19.83
CA LYS A 58 3.04 0.25 -19.24
C LYS A 58 3.32 1.73 -19.53
N LYS A 59 3.11 2.18 -20.78
CA LYS A 59 3.33 3.58 -21.19
C LYS A 59 2.42 4.60 -20.47
N ASP A 60 1.24 4.15 -20.05
CA ASP A 60 0.24 5.00 -19.39
C ASP A 60 0.50 5.00 -17.87
N SER A 61 0.91 3.87 -17.29
CA SER A 61 1.24 3.75 -15.86
C SER A 61 2.52 4.50 -15.46
N GLU A 62 3.46 4.70 -16.40
CA GLU A 62 4.68 5.49 -16.15
C GLU A 62 4.42 7.01 -16.25
N ALA A 63 3.37 7.43 -16.99
CA ALA A 63 3.02 8.84 -17.17
C ALA A 63 2.07 9.38 -16.09
N ASP A 64 1.13 8.54 -15.63
CA ASP A 64 0.08 8.92 -14.68
C ASP A 64 0.24 8.20 -13.33
N GLY A 65 1.44 7.68 -13.04
CA GLY A 65 1.70 7.02 -11.77
C GLY A 65 1.26 7.93 -10.62
N ILE A 66 0.17 7.57 -9.95
CA ILE A 66 -0.07 8.07 -8.61
C ILE A 66 1.01 7.44 -7.76
N GLY A 67 2.20 8.02 -7.84
CA GLY A 67 3.26 7.70 -6.92
C GLY A 67 2.81 8.16 -5.55
N PHE A 68 2.34 7.25 -4.73
CA PHE A 68 2.23 7.51 -3.31
C PHE A 68 3.64 7.56 -2.73
N THR A 69 4.39 8.57 -3.15
CA THR A 69 5.70 8.86 -2.57
C THR A 69 5.44 9.48 -1.22
N ASN A 70 5.56 8.70 -0.19
CA ASN A 70 5.30 9.12 1.17
C ASN A 70 6.45 9.98 1.70
N ASN A 71 6.49 11.25 1.30
CA ASN A 71 7.48 12.22 1.81
C ASN A 71 7.21 12.68 3.24
N ALA A 72 6.12 12.25 3.87
CA ALA A 72 5.61 12.88 5.09
C ALA A 72 5.75 12.05 6.38
N THR A 73 5.90 10.73 6.31
CA THR A 73 6.09 9.90 7.50
C THR A 73 7.31 9.00 7.33
N GLN A 74 8.16 8.98 8.34
CA GLN A 74 9.48 8.31 8.31
C GLN A 74 9.46 6.81 7.98
N GLY A 75 8.31 6.15 7.95
CA GLY A 75 8.21 4.70 7.79
C GLY A 75 7.96 4.16 6.37
N HIS A 76 7.71 5.00 5.37
CA HIS A 76 7.42 4.56 4.00
C HIS A 76 8.08 5.42 2.92
N LYS A 77 9.15 6.13 3.25
CA LYS A 77 9.88 7.01 2.34
C LYS A 77 10.46 6.32 1.09
N HIS A 78 10.47 4.99 1.09
CA HIS A 78 11.20 4.19 0.13
C HIS A 78 10.32 3.35 -0.79
N MET A 79 8.99 3.59 -0.81
CA MET A 79 8.05 2.83 -1.65
C MET A 79 7.28 3.74 -2.60
N ASP A 80 7.40 3.46 -3.90
CA ASP A 80 6.60 4.09 -4.94
C ASP A 80 5.55 3.11 -5.45
N TYR A 81 4.28 3.44 -5.28
CA TYR A 81 3.14 2.61 -5.67
C TYR A 81 2.56 3.07 -7.00
N HIS A 82 2.43 2.15 -7.95
CA HIS A 82 1.77 2.39 -9.23
C HIS A 82 0.54 1.47 -9.32
N SER A 83 -0.67 2.06 -9.28
CA SER A 83 -1.90 1.29 -9.41
C SER A 83 -2.02 0.68 -10.80
N LEU A 84 -2.40 -0.61 -10.86
CA LEU A 84 -2.67 -1.32 -12.10
C LEU A 84 -4.17 -1.46 -12.39
N SER A 85 -5.02 -0.88 -11.55
CA SER A 85 -6.48 -1.02 -11.62
C SER A 85 -7.24 0.29 -11.46
N GLN A 86 -6.58 1.42 -11.63
CA GLN A 86 -7.10 2.76 -11.33
C GLN A 86 -8.49 3.03 -11.92
N ASP A 87 -8.73 2.64 -13.17
CA ASP A 87 -10.00 2.90 -13.84
C ASP A 87 -11.08 1.82 -13.58
N LYS A 88 -10.77 0.77 -12.81
CA LYS A 88 -11.72 -0.32 -12.56
C LYS A 88 -12.64 0.01 -11.40
N SER A 89 -13.82 0.43 -11.70
CA SER A 89 -14.87 0.67 -10.71
C SER A 89 -15.32 -0.63 -10.04
N GLY A 90 -15.65 -0.55 -8.75
CA GLY A 90 -16.23 -1.63 -7.99
C GLY A 90 -15.31 -2.82 -7.69
N ARG A 91 -13.99 -2.64 -7.82
CA ARG A 91 -13.02 -3.68 -7.49
C ARG A 91 -12.84 -3.85 -5.98
N HIS A 92 -12.42 -5.03 -5.58
CA HIS A 92 -12.02 -5.37 -4.20
C HIS A 92 -10.55 -5.72 -4.09
N MET A 93 -9.91 -6.00 -5.22
CA MET A 93 -8.47 -6.22 -5.31
C MET A 93 -7.80 -4.95 -5.81
N GLU A 94 -6.75 -4.52 -5.13
CA GLU A 94 -5.91 -3.40 -5.52
C GLU A 94 -4.52 -3.92 -5.91
N PRO A 95 -4.30 -4.22 -7.18
CA PRO A 95 -2.99 -4.58 -7.68
C PRO A 95 -2.11 -3.35 -7.88
N PHE A 96 -0.89 -3.42 -7.37
CA PHE A 96 0.14 -2.39 -7.50
C PHE A 96 1.43 -2.96 -8.02
N LEU A 97 2.09 -2.20 -8.85
CA LEU A 97 3.52 -2.32 -9.06
C LEU A 97 4.20 -1.41 -8.03
N ILE A 98 5.08 -1.98 -7.21
CA ILE A 98 5.72 -1.26 -6.12
C ILE A 98 7.23 -1.28 -6.34
N GLU A 99 7.83 -0.09 -6.41
CA GLU A 99 9.28 0.07 -6.40
C GLU A 99 9.73 0.39 -4.98
N ILE A 100 10.68 -0.40 -4.48
CA ILE A 100 11.18 -0.29 -3.11
C ILE A 100 12.65 0.15 -3.20
N ALA A 101 12.93 1.33 -2.69
CA ALA A 101 14.31 1.81 -2.52
C ALA A 101 14.94 1.20 -1.26
N PRO A 102 16.27 1.12 -1.19
CA PRO A 102 16.96 0.70 0.04
C PRO A 102 16.59 1.58 1.22
N SER A 103 16.47 0.99 2.40
CA SER A 103 16.32 1.71 3.67
C SER A 103 17.68 2.24 4.15
N GLU A 104 17.68 3.33 4.90
CA GLU A 104 18.89 3.82 5.55
C GLU A 104 19.24 2.92 6.75
N GLU A 105 20.54 2.76 7.02
CA GLU A 105 21.01 1.95 8.15
C GLU A 105 20.51 2.51 9.49
N GLY A 106 19.80 1.69 10.27
CA GLY A 106 19.22 2.09 11.57
C GLY A 106 17.86 2.77 11.51
N GLU A 107 17.19 2.75 10.36
CA GLU A 107 15.85 3.26 10.23
C GLU A 107 14.83 2.32 10.91
N ASP A 108 13.96 2.88 11.76
CA ASP A 108 12.89 2.14 12.41
C ASP A 108 11.74 1.89 11.43
N PHE A 109 11.34 0.62 11.27
CA PHE A 109 10.22 0.26 10.42
C PHE A 109 8.89 0.44 11.15
N ILE A 110 7.93 1.08 10.48
CA ILE A 110 6.57 1.17 10.97
C ILE A 110 5.79 -0.05 10.48
N LEU A 111 5.34 -0.87 11.43
CA LEU A 111 4.51 -2.02 11.12
C LEU A 111 3.12 -1.59 10.69
N SER A 112 2.66 -2.19 9.61
CA SER A 112 1.31 -2.03 9.07
C SER A 112 0.40 -3.12 9.64
N THR A 113 -0.88 -2.79 9.87
CA THR A 113 -1.93 -3.75 10.17
C THR A 113 -3.26 -3.22 9.69
N HIS A 114 -3.98 -4.02 8.93
CA HIS A 114 -5.32 -3.70 8.41
C HIS A 114 -6.11 -4.98 8.12
N GLU A 115 -7.40 -4.87 7.90
CA GLU A 115 -8.20 -6.01 7.45
C GLU A 115 -7.94 -6.32 5.99
N GLY A 116 -8.10 -7.60 5.64
CA GLY A 116 -7.91 -8.11 4.30
C GLY A 116 -6.71 -9.03 4.19
N GLU A 117 -6.31 -9.23 2.98
CA GLU A 117 -5.25 -10.18 2.59
C GLU A 117 -4.30 -9.51 1.61
N GLU A 118 -3.05 -9.91 1.62
CA GLU A 118 -2.05 -9.46 0.67
C GLU A 118 -1.36 -10.63 -0.02
N PHE A 119 -1.15 -10.46 -1.32
CA PHE A 119 -0.29 -11.31 -2.13
C PHE A 119 0.85 -10.47 -2.70
N ILE A 120 2.08 -10.96 -2.55
CA ILE A 120 3.28 -10.32 -3.08
C ILE A 120 4.03 -11.32 -3.96
N TYR A 121 4.44 -10.87 -5.14
CA TYR A 121 5.35 -11.59 -6.04
C TYR A 121 6.56 -10.71 -6.35
N VAL A 122 7.76 -11.22 -6.15
CA VAL A 122 9.00 -10.48 -6.39
C VAL A 122 9.34 -10.51 -7.88
N LEU A 123 9.33 -9.33 -8.51
CA LEU A 123 9.64 -9.15 -9.93
C LEU A 123 11.13 -8.92 -10.18
N ASN A 124 11.81 -8.32 -9.23
CA ASN A 124 13.25 -8.07 -9.29
C ASN A 124 13.79 -7.69 -7.90
N GLY A 125 15.03 -8.06 -7.62
CA GLY A 125 15.70 -7.79 -6.35
C GLY A 125 15.35 -8.76 -5.25
N VAL A 126 15.63 -8.38 -4.02
CA VAL A 126 15.40 -9.18 -2.80
C VAL A 126 14.60 -8.32 -1.81
N VAL A 127 13.55 -8.87 -1.26
CA VAL A 127 12.75 -8.22 -0.23
C VAL A 127 12.78 -8.99 1.08
N GLU A 128 12.76 -8.28 2.18
CA GLU A 128 12.55 -8.83 3.50
C GLU A 128 11.13 -8.45 3.96
N ILE A 129 10.41 -9.44 4.47
CA ILE A 129 9.07 -9.29 5.00
C ILE A 129 9.04 -9.70 6.45
N ASN A 130 8.80 -8.74 7.33
CA ASN A 130 8.54 -8.97 8.73
C ASN A 130 7.05 -9.21 8.91
N TYR A 131 6.66 -10.37 9.44
CA TYR A 131 5.27 -10.77 9.66
C TYR A 131 5.10 -11.37 11.04
N GLY A 132 4.48 -10.63 11.95
CA GLY A 132 4.41 -10.98 13.36
C GLY A 132 5.80 -11.07 13.98
N LYS A 133 6.20 -12.29 14.33
CA LYS A 133 7.52 -12.58 14.92
C LYS A 133 8.50 -13.21 13.92
N ASN A 134 8.06 -13.43 12.70
CA ASN A 134 8.83 -14.12 11.67
C ASN A 134 9.35 -13.13 10.64
N THR A 135 10.49 -13.46 10.07
CA THR A 135 11.09 -12.73 8.97
C THR A 135 11.25 -13.68 7.78
N TYR A 136 10.85 -13.23 6.60
CA TYR A 136 10.94 -13.95 5.34
C TYR A 136 11.77 -13.16 4.36
N ILE A 137 12.76 -13.80 3.75
CA ILE A 137 13.55 -13.23 2.66
C ILE A 137 13.07 -13.88 1.37
N LEU A 138 12.68 -13.06 0.40
CA LEU A 138 12.18 -13.48 -0.88
C LEU A 138 13.07 -12.92 -2.00
N GLU A 139 13.42 -13.79 -2.94
CA GLU A 139 14.19 -13.47 -4.13
C GLU A 139 13.28 -13.36 -5.36
N GLU A 140 13.82 -12.91 -6.48
CA GLU A 140 13.11 -12.83 -7.76
C GLU A 140 12.44 -14.16 -8.12
N GLY A 141 11.14 -14.12 -8.37
CA GLY A 141 10.29 -15.28 -8.66
C GLY A 141 9.59 -15.88 -7.45
N ASP A 142 9.97 -15.48 -6.24
CA ASP A 142 9.29 -15.93 -5.02
C ASP A 142 7.99 -15.14 -4.78
N SER A 143 7.11 -15.73 -3.98
CA SER A 143 5.86 -15.09 -3.58
C SER A 143 5.49 -15.42 -2.13
N ILE A 144 4.68 -14.56 -1.54
CA ILE A 144 4.07 -14.76 -0.24
C ILE A 144 2.60 -14.33 -0.29
N TYR A 145 1.78 -14.99 0.51
CA TYR A 145 0.39 -14.66 0.74
C TYR A 145 0.10 -14.67 2.23
N TYR A 146 -0.54 -13.62 2.75
CA TYR A 146 -0.82 -13.52 4.19
C TYR A 146 -2.06 -12.69 4.50
N ASP A 147 -2.59 -12.91 5.72
CA ASP A 147 -3.64 -12.09 6.32
C ASP A 147 -3.03 -10.79 6.86
N SER A 148 -3.52 -9.65 6.40
CA SER A 148 -2.96 -8.34 6.76
C SER A 148 -3.31 -7.85 8.17
N ILE A 149 -4.12 -8.63 8.91
CA ILE A 149 -4.45 -8.35 10.32
C ILE A 149 -3.24 -8.55 11.26
N VAL A 150 -2.27 -9.38 10.86
CA VAL A 150 -1.03 -9.54 11.60
C VAL A 150 -0.09 -8.39 11.23
N ALA A 151 0.54 -7.80 12.24
CA ALA A 151 1.48 -6.70 12.03
C ALA A 151 2.62 -7.13 11.09
N HIS A 152 2.82 -6.38 10.03
CA HIS A 152 3.77 -6.70 8.97
C HIS A 152 4.48 -5.47 8.42
N HIS A 153 5.62 -5.69 7.78
CA HIS A 153 6.39 -4.68 7.06
C HIS A 153 7.14 -5.32 5.90
N VAL A 154 7.23 -4.61 4.79
CA VAL A 154 7.96 -5.02 3.58
C VAL A 154 9.02 -3.98 3.28
N HIS A 155 10.25 -4.39 3.03
CA HIS A 155 11.35 -3.51 2.64
C HIS A 155 12.34 -4.23 1.72
N ALA A 156 13.16 -3.47 1.02
CA ALA A 156 14.24 -4.06 0.23
C ALA A 156 15.31 -4.65 1.16
N ALA A 157 15.67 -5.89 0.93
CA ALA A 157 16.78 -6.52 1.64
C ALA A 157 18.11 -6.03 1.05
N ALA A 158 19.06 -5.65 1.91
CA ALA A 158 20.33 -5.07 1.53
C ALA A 158 20.22 -3.73 0.75
N ASP A 159 21.36 -3.26 0.24
CA ASP A 159 21.53 -1.92 -0.38
C ASP A 159 20.97 -1.79 -1.81
N ASN A 160 20.13 -2.72 -2.24
CA ASN A 160 19.59 -2.76 -3.60
C ASN A 160 18.11 -2.40 -3.64
N LYS A 161 17.70 -1.81 -4.77
CA LYS A 161 16.28 -1.62 -5.07
C LYS A 161 15.61 -2.96 -5.33
N ALA A 162 14.35 -3.07 -4.94
CA ALA A 162 13.49 -4.20 -5.28
C ALA A 162 12.24 -3.72 -6.01
N ARG A 163 11.61 -4.62 -6.76
CA ARG A 163 10.36 -4.38 -7.46
C ARG A 163 9.43 -5.57 -7.26
N ILE A 164 8.22 -5.29 -6.82
CA ILE A 164 7.22 -6.32 -6.53
C ILE A 164 5.90 -6.02 -7.22
N LEU A 165 5.14 -7.08 -7.49
CA LEU A 165 3.70 -7.01 -7.71
C LEU A 165 3.01 -7.27 -6.37
N GLY A 166 2.36 -6.27 -5.81
CA GLY A 166 1.53 -6.40 -4.61
C GLY A 166 0.05 -6.39 -4.99
N VAL A 167 -0.72 -7.28 -4.41
CA VAL A 167 -2.18 -7.26 -4.53
C VAL A 167 -2.77 -7.21 -3.13
N VAL A 168 -3.49 -6.13 -2.84
CA VAL A 168 -4.20 -5.95 -1.58
C VAL A 168 -5.68 -6.25 -1.83
N TYR A 169 -6.24 -7.19 -1.09
CA TYR A 169 -7.67 -7.45 -1.06
C TYR A 169 -8.26 -6.87 0.21
N THR A 170 -9.31 -6.06 0.05
CA THR A 170 -10.09 -5.56 1.18
C THR A 170 -11.54 -5.99 1.02
N PRO A 171 -12.14 -6.63 2.03
CA PRO A 171 -13.49 -7.19 1.92
C PRO A 171 -14.61 -6.13 1.80
N TYR A 172 -14.29 -4.84 2.01
CA TYR A 172 -15.25 -3.73 2.02
C TYR A 172 -14.75 -2.57 1.18
#